data_33a9a1c424959ba209d76f6304346f37
#
_entry.id   33a9a1c424959ba209d76f6304346f37
#
_cell.length_a   1.000
_cell.length_b   1.000
_cell.length_c   1.000
_cell.angle_alpha   90.00
_cell.angle_beta   90.00
_cell.angle_gamma   90.00
#
_symmetry.space_group_name_H-M   'P 1'
#
loop_
_entity.id
_entity.type
_entity.pdbx_description
1 polymer ?
#
loop_
_entity_poly.entity_id
_entity_poly.type
_entity_poly.pdbx_seq_one_letter_code
_entity_poly.pdbx_strand_id
1 'polypeptide(L)'
;MFLGVGSTYNLKEELLSVYLSPFTFKSTYVLDEKLSNEGAFGVDPGSNARHELGILIRTKWDKELVTNMAMTNELELYSDYINNFGNIDVDWILTFKFKINNFLEANFRTHLIYDDDIKIRETNDQGEVETLGARVQLKQQLGIGILYSF
;
A
#
# COMPACT_ATOMS: atom_id res chain seq x y z
N MET A 1 0.80 -2.56 -11.81
CA MET A 1 0.33 -3.93 -12.16
C MET A 1 1.32 -4.93 -11.60
N PHE A 2 0.82 -6.02 -10.96
CA PHE A 2 1.68 -7.09 -10.42
C PHE A 2 1.38 -8.41 -11.13
N LEU A 3 2.42 -9.16 -11.44
CA LEU A 3 2.36 -10.54 -11.94
C LEU A 3 3.40 -11.35 -11.18
N GLY A 4 2.99 -12.35 -10.41
CA GLY A 4 3.93 -13.10 -9.57
C GLY A 4 3.53 -14.56 -9.39
N VAL A 5 4.50 -15.36 -8.99
CA VAL A 5 4.32 -16.78 -8.63
C VAL A 5 4.68 -16.92 -7.15
N GLY A 6 3.73 -17.41 -6.36
CA GLY A 6 3.90 -17.49 -4.93
C GLY A 6 3.02 -18.56 -4.29
N SER A 7 3.10 -18.63 -2.97
CA SER A 7 2.32 -19.54 -2.15
C SER A 7 1.56 -18.77 -1.08
N THR A 8 0.34 -19.21 -0.81
CA THR A 8 -0.48 -18.67 0.27
C THR A 8 -0.57 -19.69 1.40
N TYR A 9 -0.28 -19.23 2.61
CA TYR A 9 -0.46 -19.98 3.84
C TYR A 9 -1.60 -19.36 4.66
N ASN A 10 -2.60 -20.17 5.01
CA ASN A 10 -3.78 -19.72 5.74
C ASN A 10 -3.86 -20.42 7.09
N LEU A 11 -3.76 -19.65 8.17
CA LEU A 11 -4.09 -20.09 9.52
C LEU A 11 -5.59 -19.82 9.78
N LYS A 12 -6.40 -20.84 9.58
CA LYS A 12 -7.87 -20.71 9.65
C LYS A 12 -8.38 -20.32 11.04
N GLU A 13 -7.73 -20.80 12.09
CA GLU A 13 -8.12 -20.51 13.48
C GLU A 13 -7.86 -19.04 13.86
N GLU A 14 -6.85 -18.40 13.26
CA GLU A 14 -6.48 -17.02 13.54
C GLU A 14 -6.95 -16.04 12.46
N LEU A 15 -7.65 -16.51 11.43
CA LEU A 15 -8.06 -15.73 10.27
C LEU A 15 -6.89 -14.93 9.65
N LEU A 16 -5.71 -15.53 9.70
CA LEU A 16 -4.48 -14.98 9.17
C LEU A 16 -4.13 -15.64 7.84
N SER A 17 -3.93 -14.84 6.82
CA SER A 17 -3.42 -15.26 5.51
C SER A 17 -2.08 -14.59 5.24
N VAL A 18 -1.09 -15.37 4.83
CA VAL A 18 0.23 -14.89 4.42
C VAL A 18 0.51 -15.39 3.01
N TYR A 19 0.68 -14.46 2.07
CA TYR A 19 1.11 -14.73 0.70
C TYR A 19 2.57 -14.34 0.55
N LEU A 20 3.39 -15.22 0.03
CA LEU A 20 4.79 -15.01 -0.30
C LEU A 20 5.01 -15.30 -1.78
N SER A 21 5.50 -14.31 -2.52
CA SER A 21 5.89 -14.43 -3.92
C SER A 21 7.36 -14.03 -4.08
N PRO A 22 8.28 -15.01 -4.20
CA PRO A 22 9.70 -14.71 -4.39
C PRO A 22 10.01 -14.12 -5.77
N PHE A 23 9.11 -14.29 -6.74
CA PHE A 23 9.25 -13.74 -8.08
C PHE A 23 7.98 -12.98 -8.45
N THR A 24 8.02 -11.66 -8.27
CA THR A 24 6.93 -10.75 -8.62
C THR A 24 7.45 -9.69 -9.57
N PHE A 25 6.85 -9.64 -10.75
CA PHE A 25 7.05 -8.57 -11.71
C PHE A 25 6.06 -7.45 -11.44
N LYS A 26 6.56 -6.24 -11.17
CA LYS A 26 5.79 -5.02 -10.95
C LYS A 26 6.00 -4.09 -12.14
N SER A 27 4.91 -3.60 -12.74
CA SER A 27 4.97 -2.61 -13.82
C SER A 27 4.17 -1.38 -13.43
N THR A 28 4.80 -0.23 -13.54
CA THR A 28 4.19 1.08 -13.36
C THR A 28 4.15 1.78 -14.71
N TYR A 29 2.98 2.32 -15.08
CA TYR A 29 2.79 3.06 -16.33
C TYR A 29 2.33 4.48 -16.02
N VAL A 30 2.99 5.47 -16.62
CA VAL A 30 2.67 6.90 -16.49
C VAL A 30 2.35 7.41 -17.88
N LEU A 31 1.06 7.58 -18.18
CA LEU A 31 0.57 7.99 -19.52
C LEU A 31 0.49 9.50 -19.70
N ASP A 32 0.51 10.25 -18.61
CA ASP A 32 0.54 11.72 -18.64
C ASP A 32 1.96 12.19 -18.93
N GLU A 33 2.14 12.96 -20.03
CA GLU A 33 3.45 13.44 -20.47
C GLU A 33 4.13 14.34 -19.46
N LYS A 34 3.37 15.17 -18.73
CA LYS A 34 3.94 16.07 -17.73
C LYS A 34 4.49 15.27 -16.56
N LEU A 35 3.71 14.31 -16.03
CA LEU A 35 4.13 13.45 -14.93
C LEU A 35 5.30 12.54 -15.34
N SER A 36 5.31 12.05 -16.59
CA SER A 36 6.42 11.27 -17.15
C SER A 36 7.71 12.09 -17.20
N ASN A 37 7.64 13.32 -17.72
CA ASN A 37 8.80 14.21 -17.83
C ASN A 37 9.34 14.63 -16.46
N GLU A 38 8.49 14.70 -15.45
CA GLU A 38 8.87 14.98 -14.06
C GLU A 38 9.42 13.74 -13.33
N GLY A 39 9.37 12.55 -13.93
CA GLY A 39 9.78 11.30 -13.31
C GLY A 39 8.87 10.88 -12.15
N ALA A 40 7.56 11.18 -12.25
CA ALA A 40 6.59 10.81 -11.24
C ALA A 40 6.45 9.29 -11.12
N PHE A 41 6.08 8.80 -9.94
CA PHE A 41 5.91 7.37 -9.64
C PHE A 41 7.16 6.52 -9.90
N GLY A 42 8.35 7.12 -9.80
CA GLY A 42 9.63 6.42 -9.94
C GLY A 42 10.00 6.02 -11.37
N VAL A 43 9.30 6.49 -12.40
CA VAL A 43 9.75 6.33 -13.79
C VAL A 43 10.92 7.28 -14.10
N ASP A 44 11.80 6.88 -15.00
CA ASP A 44 12.82 7.79 -15.49
C ASP A 44 12.18 8.98 -16.23
N PRO A 45 12.69 10.21 -16.07
CA PRO A 45 12.18 11.39 -16.76
C PRO A 45 12.06 11.15 -18.28
N GLY A 46 10.84 11.33 -18.79
CA GLY A 46 10.50 11.06 -20.19
C GLY A 46 10.19 9.60 -20.52
N SER A 47 10.24 8.70 -19.55
CA SER A 47 9.81 7.30 -19.70
C SER A 47 8.35 7.12 -19.25
N ASN A 48 7.60 6.35 -20.02
CA ASN A 48 6.20 6.06 -19.71
C ASN A 48 6.01 4.76 -18.92
N ALA A 49 7.09 4.02 -18.64
CA ALA A 49 7.00 2.74 -17.93
C ALA A 49 8.24 2.48 -17.08
N ARG A 50 8.02 1.83 -15.94
CA ARG A 50 9.04 1.23 -15.08
C ARG A 50 8.69 -0.22 -14.83
N HIS A 51 9.70 -1.08 -14.91
CA HIS A 51 9.58 -2.51 -14.68
C HIS A 51 10.53 -2.94 -13.57
N GLU A 52 10.01 -3.73 -12.65
CA GLU A 52 10.70 -4.19 -11.47
C GLU A 52 10.47 -5.69 -11.31
N LEU A 53 11.44 -6.41 -10.80
CA LEU A 53 11.33 -7.82 -10.42
C LEU A 53 11.78 -7.97 -8.98
N GLY A 54 10.94 -8.49 -8.11
CA GLY A 54 11.23 -8.51 -6.69
C GLY A 54 10.49 -9.59 -5.91
N ILE A 55 10.62 -9.49 -4.59
CA ILE A 55 9.87 -10.29 -3.63
C ILE A 55 8.67 -9.50 -3.11
N LEU A 56 7.53 -10.18 -3.01
CA LEU A 56 6.30 -9.63 -2.48
C LEU A 56 5.81 -10.49 -1.31
N ILE A 57 5.50 -9.84 -0.21
CA ILE A 57 4.86 -10.44 0.97
C ILE A 57 3.55 -9.69 1.19
N ARG A 58 2.44 -10.41 1.29
CA ARG A 58 1.15 -9.86 1.70
C ARG A 58 0.63 -10.62 2.90
N THR A 59 0.18 -9.89 3.90
CA THR A 59 -0.49 -10.47 5.05
C THR A 59 -1.88 -9.85 5.20
N LYS A 60 -2.84 -10.68 5.55
CA LYS A 60 -4.17 -10.23 5.93
C LYS A 60 -4.56 -10.95 7.22
N TRP A 61 -4.94 -10.18 8.22
CA TRP A 61 -5.37 -10.69 9.51
C TRP A 61 -6.68 -10.03 9.91
N ASP A 62 -7.71 -10.85 10.02
CA ASP A 62 -9.03 -10.45 10.48
C ASP A 62 -9.22 -10.96 11.90
N LYS A 63 -9.60 -10.11 12.84
CA LYS A 63 -9.79 -10.49 14.24
C LYS A 63 -10.97 -9.75 14.86
N GLU A 64 -11.82 -10.50 15.53
CA GLU A 64 -12.78 -9.93 16.47
C GLU A 64 -12.03 -9.64 17.78
N LEU A 65 -11.96 -8.36 18.17
CA LEU A 65 -11.23 -7.92 19.36
C LEU A 65 -12.11 -8.07 20.61
N VAL A 66 -13.33 -7.61 20.49
CA VAL A 66 -14.41 -7.74 21.48
C VAL A 66 -15.74 -7.78 20.74
N THR A 67 -16.81 -8.12 21.45
CA THR A 67 -18.17 -8.09 20.86
C THR A 67 -18.44 -6.75 20.18
N ASN A 68 -18.88 -6.80 18.92
CA ASN A 68 -19.16 -5.65 18.08
C ASN A 68 -17.93 -4.81 17.64
N MET A 69 -16.72 -5.27 17.88
CA MET A 69 -15.51 -4.61 17.39
C MET A 69 -14.59 -5.61 16.68
N ALA A 70 -14.39 -5.41 15.39
CA ALA A 70 -13.49 -6.20 14.57
C ALA A 70 -12.35 -5.35 14.01
N MET A 71 -11.22 -6.00 13.77
CA MET A 71 -10.02 -5.41 13.16
C MET A 71 -9.65 -6.21 11.92
N THR A 72 -9.34 -5.51 10.84
CA THR A 72 -8.66 -6.05 9.66
C THR A 72 -7.31 -5.36 9.52
N ASN A 73 -6.24 -6.12 9.49
CA ASN A 73 -4.89 -5.65 9.26
C ASN A 73 -4.38 -6.24 7.95
N GLU A 74 -4.02 -5.38 6.99
CA GLU A 74 -3.49 -5.75 5.69
C GLU A 74 -2.13 -5.09 5.53
N LEU A 75 -1.09 -5.88 5.25
CA LEU A 75 0.26 -5.39 5.05
C LEU A 75 0.81 -6.00 3.77
N GLU A 76 1.31 -5.14 2.89
CA GLU A 76 2.07 -5.50 1.71
C GLU A 76 3.48 -4.95 1.83
N LEU A 77 4.48 -5.81 1.60
CA LEU A 77 5.89 -5.48 1.56
C LEU A 77 6.44 -5.92 0.20
N TYR A 78 7.13 -5.03 -0.48
CA TYR A 78 7.79 -5.31 -1.74
C TYR A 78 9.24 -4.84 -1.71
N SER A 79 10.16 -5.62 -2.30
CA SER A 79 11.56 -5.20 -2.50
C SER A 79 12.03 -5.63 -3.88
N ASP A 80 12.58 -4.68 -4.65
CA ASP A 80 13.09 -4.92 -6.00
C ASP A 80 14.49 -5.53 -5.93
N TYR A 81 14.70 -6.63 -6.65
CA TYR A 81 16.00 -7.31 -6.73
C TYR A 81 16.99 -6.59 -7.62
N ILE A 82 16.51 -5.84 -8.62
CA ILE A 82 17.33 -5.34 -9.72
C ILE A 82 17.92 -3.97 -9.39
N ASN A 83 17.09 -3.05 -8.90
CA ASN A 83 17.50 -1.66 -8.73
C ASN A 83 17.98 -1.36 -7.32
N ASN A 84 17.24 -1.75 -6.29
CA ASN A 84 17.51 -1.36 -4.90
C ASN A 84 17.18 -2.49 -3.93
N PHE A 85 17.82 -3.65 -4.05
CA PHE A 85 17.55 -4.75 -3.13
C PHE A 85 17.84 -4.36 -1.67
N GLY A 86 16.83 -4.56 -0.81
CA GLY A 86 16.87 -4.18 0.60
C GLY A 86 16.09 -2.91 0.92
N ASN A 87 15.75 -2.10 -0.05
CA ASN A 87 14.73 -1.06 0.10
C ASN A 87 13.36 -1.74 0.07
N ILE A 88 12.53 -1.41 1.03
CA ILE A 88 11.24 -2.07 1.21
C ILE A 88 10.14 -1.04 1.03
N ASP A 89 9.33 -1.24 0.00
CA ASP A 89 8.06 -0.54 -0.14
C ASP A 89 7.05 -1.14 0.84
N VAL A 90 6.31 -0.29 1.52
CA VAL A 90 5.31 -0.67 2.52
C VAL A 90 3.96 -0.08 2.14
N ASP A 91 2.94 -0.92 2.03
CA ASP A 91 1.53 -0.53 1.96
C ASP A 91 0.82 -1.21 3.14
N TRP A 92 0.38 -0.42 4.11
CA TRP A 92 -0.23 -0.93 5.33
C TRP A 92 -1.59 -0.30 5.58
N ILE A 93 -2.60 -1.15 5.69
CA ILE A 93 -3.98 -0.75 5.97
C ILE A 93 -4.45 -1.41 7.26
N LEU A 94 -4.88 -0.58 8.21
CA LEU A 94 -5.51 -1.02 9.45
C LEU A 94 -6.93 -0.47 9.48
N THR A 95 -7.91 -1.37 9.60
CA THR A 95 -9.32 -1.01 9.66
C THR A 95 -9.94 -1.55 10.94
N PHE A 96 -10.54 -0.68 11.73
CA PHE A 96 -11.42 -1.05 12.83
C PHE A 96 -12.87 -0.87 12.40
N LYS A 97 -13.71 -1.86 12.68
CA LYS A 97 -15.15 -1.85 12.45
C LYS A 97 -15.87 -1.92 13.79
N PHE A 98 -16.83 -1.05 13.99
CA PHE A 98 -17.61 -0.93 15.22
C PHE A 98 -19.10 -1.09 14.88
N LYS A 99 -19.71 -2.18 15.31
CA LYS A 99 -21.15 -2.35 15.20
C LYS A 99 -21.83 -1.65 16.36
N ILE A 100 -22.42 -0.47 16.12
CA ILE A 100 -23.07 0.33 17.14
C ILE A 100 -24.42 -0.27 17.52
N ASN A 101 -25.18 -0.70 16.51
CA ASN A 101 -26.44 -1.43 16.67
C ASN A 101 -26.78 -2.22 15.40
N ASN A 102 -28.01 -2.72 15.27
CA ASN A 102 -28.42 -3.51 14.11
C ASN A 102 -28.52 -2.70 12.80
N PHE A 103 -28.52 -1.37 12.87
CA PHE A 103 -28.69 -0.48 11.71
C PHE A 103 -27.49 0.43 11.50
N LEU A 104 -26.61 0.59 12.48
CA LEU A 104 -25.54 1.57 12.43
C LEU A 104 -24.19 0.90 12.68
N GLU A 105 -23.26 1.17 11.78
CA GLU A 105 -21.87 0.72 11.83
C GLU A 105 -20.94 1.94 11.64
N ALA A 106 -19.84 1.99 12.40
CA ALA A 106 -18.75 2.92 12.16
C ALA A 106 -17.49 2.16 11.77
N ASN A 107 -16.65 2.77 10.96
CA ASN A 107 -15.33 2.25 10.65
C ASN A 107 -14.27 3.35 10.76
N PHE A 108 -13.09 2.96 11.24
CA PHE A 108 -11.92 3.81 11.24
C PHE A 108 -10.81 3.08 10.47
N ARG A 109 -10.30 3.72 9.41
CA ARG A 109 -9.26 3.16 8.54
C ARG A 109 -8.03 4.05 8.56
N THR A 110 -6.88 3.45 8.78
CA THR A 110 -5.57 4.06 8.60
C THR A 110 -4.89 3.39 7.41
N HIS A 111 -4.32 4.18 6.50
CA HIS A 111 -3.55 3.70 5.36
C HIS A 111 -2.21 4.41 5.36
N LEU A 112 -1.13 3.65 5.48
CA LEU A 112 0.25 4.12 5.45
C LEU A 112 0.91 3.56 4.19
N ILE A 113 1.52 4.46 3.41
CA ILE A 113 2.32 4.11 2.25
C ILE A 113 3.73 4.67 2.44
N TYR A 114 4.72 3.83 2.24
CA TYR A 114 6.11 4.20 2.09
C TYR A 114 6.66 3.53 0.84
N ASP A 115 7.21 4.30 -0.08
CA ASP A 115 7.83 3.84 -1.31
C ASP A 115 9.16 4.58 -1.45
N ASP A 116 10.27 3.85 -1.37
CA ASP A 116 11.62 4.42 -1.37
C ASP A 116 11.99 5.03 -2.72
N ASP A 117 11.33 4.62 -3.77
CA ASP A 117 11.56 5.08 -5.14
C ASP A 117 10.82 6.39 -5.45
N ILE A 118 9.78 6.72 -4.68
CA ILE A 118 9.03 7.98 -4.83
C ILE A 118 9.70 9.08 -4.01
N LYS A 119 10.63 9.79 -4.63
CA LYS A 119 11.33 10.92 -4.02
C LYS A 119 10.54 12.20 -4.21
N ILE A 120 10.33 12.95 -3.12
CA ILE A 120 9.71 14.25 -3.17
C ILE A 120 10.73 15.27 -3.64
N ARG A 121 10.34 16.13 -4.59
CA ARG A 121 11.12 17.27 -5.05
C ARG A 121 10.47 18.54 -4.52
N GLU A 122 11.20 19.32 -3.79
CA GLU A 122 10.77 20.66 -3.33
C GLU A 122 11.65 21.72 -3.98
N THR A 123 11.03 22.84 -4.38
CA THR A 123 11.78 24.00 -4.86
C THR A 123 12.10 24.87 -3.66
N ASN A 124 13.39 25.09 -3.39
CA ASN A 124 13.83 25.95 -2.31
C ASN A 124 13.54 27.44 -2.61
N ASP A 125 13.72 28.30 -1.62
CA ASP A 125 13.49 29.74 -1.76
C ASP A 125 14.39 30.42 -2.82
N GLN A 126 15.40 29.72 -3.31
CA GLN A 126 16.33 30.18 -4.35
C GLN A 126 15.92 29.72 -5.75
N GLY A 127 14.81 28.96 -5.86
CA GLY A 127 14.30 28.42 -7.14
C GLY A 127 14.99 27.13 -7.60
N GLU A 128 15.82 26.52 -6.78
CA GLU A 128 16.49 25.26 -7.08
C GLU A 128 15.63 24.08 -6.65
N VAL A 129 15.58 23.04 -7.48
CA VAL A 129 14.84 21.81 -7.17
C VAL A 129 15.73 20.90 -6.33
N GLU A 130 15.38 20.75 -5.05
CA GLU A 130 16.02 19.82 -4.12
C GLU A 130 15.24 18.50 -4.06
N THR A 131 15.95 17.39 -4.23
CA THR A 131 15.33 16.07 -4.11
C THR A 131 15.42 15.63 -2.65
N LEU A 132 14.30 15.66 -1.97
CA LEU A 132 14.13 15.09 -0.64
C LEU A 132 13.91 13.58 -0.77
N GLY A 133 14.36 12.80 0.23
CA GLY A 133 14.15 11.35 0.24
C GLY A 133 12.68 10.93 0.23
N ALA A 134 12.44 9.63 0.18
CA ALA A 134 11.10 9.06 0.30
C ALA A 134 10.43 9.49 1.61
N ARG A 135 9.11 9.73 1.57
CA ARG A 135 8.33 10.11 2.75
C ARG A 135 7.18 9.14 2.99
N VAL A 136 6.92 8.89 4.27
CA VAL A 136 5.72 8.17 4.69
C VAL A 136 4.48 9.02 4.38
N GLN A 137 3.53 8.43 3.68
CA GLN A 137 2.22 9.00 3.42
C GLN A 137 1.21 8.33 4.33
N LEU A 138 0.47 9.11 5.13
CA LEU A 138 -0.53 8.61 6.06
C LEU A 138 -1.89 9.22 5.76
N LYS A 139 -2.88 8.35 5.53
CA LYS A 139 -4.27 8.73 5.35
C LYS A 139 -5.14 8.09 6.43
N GLN A 140 -6.00 8.86 7.06
CA GLN A 140 -6.97 8.38 8.03
C GLN A 140 -8.38 8.71 7.56
N GLN A 141 -9.31 7.79 7.75
CA GLN A 141 -10.70 7.92 7.33
C GLN A 141 -11.62 7.40 8.44
N LEU A 142 -12.64 8.19 8.77
CA LEU A 142 -13.77 7.78 9.60
C LEU A 142 -15.00 7.67 8.71
N GLY A 143 -15.66 6.53 8.75
CA GLY A 143 -16.89 6.28 8.02
C GLY A 143 -18.02 5.87 8.96
N ILE A 144 -19.25 6.24 8.61
CA ILE A 144 -20.48 5.79 9.28
C ILE A 144 -21.37 5.19 8.19
N GLY A 145 -21.82 3.96 8.38
CA GLY A 145 -22.70 3.24 7.48
C GLY A 145 -24.04 2.92 8.13
N ILE A 146 -25.09 2.91 7.33
CA ILE A 146 -26.43 2.46 7.72
C ILE A 146 -26.67 1.13 7.01
N LEU A 147 -26.99 0.09 7.78
CA LEU A 147 -27.35 -1.24 7.30
C LEU A 147 -28.86 -1.40 7.42
N TYR A 148 -29.50 -1.78 6.33
CA TYR A 148 -30.92 -2.12 6.34
C TYR A 148 -31.09 -3.51 5.71
N SER A 149 -31.67 -4.43 6.46
CA SER A 149 -32.00 -5.78 5.98
C SER A 149 -33.53 -5.95 5.98
N PHE A 150 -34.09 -6.36 4.86
CA PHE A 150 -35.49 -6.65 4.67
C PHE A 150 -35.72 -8.12 4.25
#